data_7444259d2a1b7b8d9f83e6e4ec96b296
#
_entry.id   7444259d2a1b7b8d9f83e6e4ec96b296
#
_cell.length_a   1.000
_cell.length_b   1.000
_cell.length_c   1.000
_cell.angle_alpha   90.00
_cell.angle_beta   90.00
_cell.angle_gamma   90.00
#
_symmetry.space_group_name_H-M   'P 1'
#
loop_
_entity.id
_entity.type
_entity.pdbx_description
1 polymer ?
#
loop_
_entity_poly.entity_id
_entity_poly.type
_entity_poly.pdbx_seq_one_letter_code
_entity_poly.pdbx_strand_id
1 'polypeptide(L)'
;MTTVAEKYLQIAKLAKDPANAEVVIDGILTFFGLDYFDLDLGVEYLYTTKVIDYKFRSVLHKAEDMDTIMAWFKEKAGVTDEEIVAAEAKEKEYVAGCLMLAKQYLGMGHCISGKTYLELAAAKGSEEAIAQLKDMEYAQDMYNLGEHYLAMGHCICSKTYFELAAAKGCPEAAAKLAEY
;
A
#
# COMPACT_ATOMS: atom_id res chain seq x y z
N MET A 1 4.55 15.63 -10.86
CA MET A 1 4.02 16.36 -9.69
C MET A 1 2.68 15.75 -9.31
N THR A 2 2.50 15.41 -8.05
CA THR A 2 1.23 14.88 -7.54
C THR A 2 0.19 16.01 -7.51
N THR A 3 -0.99 15.81 -8.10
CA THR A 3 -2.06 16.80 -8.10
C THR A 3 -2.72 16.92 -6.73
N VAL A 4 -3.47 18.02 -6.51
CA VAL A 4 -4.26 18.21 -5.26
C VAL A 4 -5.26 17.07 -5.08
N ALA A 5 -5.94 16.66 -6.16
CA ALA A 5 -6.88 15.55 -6.14
C ALA A 5 -6.22 14.21 -5.80
N GLU A 6 -5.01 13.94 -6.32
CA GLU A 6 -4.26 12.73 -5.96
C GLU A 6 -3.85 12.72 -4.48
N LYS A 7 -3.45 13.87 -3.91
CA LYS A 7 -3.15 13.99 -2.47
C LYS A 7 -4.41 13.79 -1.62
N TYR A 8 -5.52 14.42 -2.01
CA TYR A 8 -6.81 14.25 -1.34
C TYR A 8 -7.22 12.76 -1.34
N LEU A 9 -7.10 12.08 -2.49
CA LEU A 9 -7.47 10.68 -2.64
C LEU A 9 -6.64 9.76 -1.73
N GLN A 10 -5.34 10.03 -1.57
CA GLN A 10 -4.48 9.27 -0.66
C GLN A 10 -4.96 9.39 0.79
N ILE A 11 -5.26 10.61 1.25
CA ILE A 11 -5.77 10.86 2.60
C ILE A 11 -7.16 10.24 2.78
N ALA A 12 -8.04 10.37 1.78
CA ALA A 12 -9.39 9.79 1.81
C ALA A 12 -9.40 8.26 1.88
N LYS A 13 -8.40 7.59 1.32
CA LYS A 13 -8.24 6.13 1.46
C LYS A 13 -7.85 5.73 2.89
N LEU A 14 -6.96 6.48 3.53
CA LEU A 14 -6.57 6.25 4.92
C LEU A 14 -7.74 6.50 5.86
N ALA A 15 -8.58 7.47 5.58
CA ALA A 15 -9.75 7.85 6.38
C ALA A 15 -10.84 6.76 6.45
N LYS A 16 -10.78 5.73 5.59
CA LYS A 16 -11.71 4.59 5.63
C LYS A 16 -11.50 3.67 6.84
N ASP A 17 -10.30 3.67 7.40
CA ASP A 17 -9.97 2.89 8.59
C ASP A 17 -9.84 3.84 9.79
N PRO A 18 -10.70 3.71 10.83
CA PRO A 18 -10.64 4.54 12.02
C PRO A 18 -9.29 4.48 12.75
N ALA A 19 -8.54 3.38 12.60
CA ALA A 19 -7.21 3.26 13.20
C ALA A 19 -6.20 4.27 12.63
N ASN A 20 -6.46 4.83 11.45
CA ASN A 20 -5.61 5.80 10.79
C ASN A 20 -5.98 7.27 11.09
N ALA A 21 -6.87 7.53 12.05
CA ALA A 21 -7.40 8.87 12.31
C ALA A 21 -6.29 9.92 12.51
N GLU A 22 -5.29 9.63 13.34
CA GLU A 22 -4.15 10.54 13.56
C GLU A 22 -3.33 10.77 12.27
N VAL A 23 -3.09 9.71 11.51
CA VAL A 23 -2.35 9.78 10.24
C VAL A 23 -3.10 10.63 9.21
N VAL A 24 -4.43 10.57 9.20
CA VAL A 24 -5.29 11.40 8.35
C VAL A 24 -5.16 12.88 8.72
N ILE A 25 -5.24 13.20 10.02
CA ILE A 25 -5.08 14.59 10.49
C ILE A 25 -3.68 15.11 10.16
N ASP A 26 -2.63 14.32 10.42
CA ASP A 26 -1.25 14.66 10.05
C ASP A 26 -1.10 14.91 8.54
N GLY A 27 -1.68 14.07 7.71
CA GLY A 27 -1.73 14.26 6.26
C GLY A 27 -2.43 15.55 5.83
N ILE A 28 -3.52 15.92 6.51
CA ILE A 28 -4.21 17.20 6.29
C ILE A 28 -3.32 18.38 6.72
N LEU A 29 -2.68 18.31 7.88
CA LEU A 29 -1.75 19.34 8.35
C LEU A 29 -0.58 19.50 7.38
N THR A 30 0.01 18.40 6.92
CA THR A 30 1.06 18.39 5.90
C THR A 30 0.59 19.05 4.58
N PHE A 31 -0.65 18.82 4.17
CA PHE A 31 -1.23 19.48 3.00
C PHE A 31 -1.22 21.01 3.13
N PHE A 32 -1.47 21.53 4.34
CA PHE A 32 -1.43 22.97 4.64
C PHE A 32 0.00 23.49 4.94
N GLY A 33 1.05 22.65 4.80
CA GLY A 33 2.44 23.03 5.06
C GLY A 33 2.80 23.06 6.54
N LEU A 34 2.09 22.31 7.37
CA LEU A 34 2.27 22.23 8.82
C LEU A 34 2.90 20.89 9.26
N ASP A 35 3.70 20.29 8.40
CA ASP A 35 4.36 18.99 8.58
C ASP A 35 5.44 18.97 9.69
N TYR A 36 5.87 20.13 10.17
CA TYR A 36 6.84 20.29 11.27
C TYR A 36 6.18 20.62 12.62
N PHE A 37 4.86 20.68 12.68
CA PHE A 37 4.12 20.82 13.94
C PHE A 37 3.70 19.43 14.44
N ASP A 38 3.63 19.26 15.77
CA ASP A 38 2.84 18.16 16.29
C ASP A 38 1.35 18.40 16.03
N LEU A 39 0.54 17.35 16.17
CA LEU A 39 -0.87 17.37 15.79
C LEU A 39 -1.64 18.48 16.53
N ASP A 40 -1.41 18.61 17.86
CA ASP A 40 -2.08 19.59 18.68
C ASP A 40 -1.70 21.02 18.29
N LEU A 41 -0.40 21.29 18.10
CA LEU A 41 0.08 22.60 17.66
C LEU A 41 -0.37 22.93 16.26
N GLY A 42 -0.44 21.97 15.35
CA GLY A 42 -0.96 22.16 14.00
C GLY A 42 -2.43 22.55 13.98
N VAL A 43 -3.26 21.87 14.77
CA VAL A 43 -4.69 22.18 14.92
C VAL A 43 -4.89 23.57 15.56
N GLU A 44 -4.10 23.91 16.60
CA GLU A 44 -4.10 25.23 17.22
C GLU A 44 -3.70 26.33 16.23
N TYR A 45 -2.72 26.07 15.37
CA TYR A 45 -2.33 27.02 14.33
C TYR A 45 -3.47 27.29 13.34
N LEU A 46 -4.17 26.24 12.87
CA LEU A 46 -5.33 26.40 12.00
C LEU A 46 -6.45 27.20 12.67
N TYR A 47 -6.65 27.03 13.97
CA TYR A 47 -7.65 27.79 14.74
C TYR A 47 -7.23 29.27 14.91
N THR A 48 -6.00 29.53 15.31
CA THR A 48 -5.51 30.90 15.53
C THR A 48 -5.43 31.71 14.24
N THR A 49 -5.16 31.07 13.11
CA THR A 49 -5.16 31.68 11.76
C THR A 49 -6.56 31.77 11.14
N LYS A 50 -7.61 31.38 11.87
CA LYS A 50 -9.02 31.41 11.45
C LYS A 50 -9.34 30.57 10.21
N VAL A 51 -8.54 29.54 9.95
CA VAL A 51 -8.83 28.53 8.92
C VAL A 51 -9.98 27.64 9.38
N ILE A 52 -10.04 27.36 10.70
CA ILE A 52 -11.13 26.62 11.37
C ILE A 52 -11.72 27.46 12.51
N ASP A 53 -12.97 27.15 12.87
CA ASP A 53 -13.63 27.73 14.03
C ASP A 53 -13.41 26.89 15.31
N TYR A 54 -13.88 27.41 16.46
CA TYR A 54 -13.76 26.73 17.74
C TYR A 54 -14.43 25.34 17.77
N LYS A 55 -15.58 25.21 17.09
CA LYS A 55 -16.34 23.96 17.04
C LYS A 55 -15.57 22.89 16.25
N PHE A 56 -15.06 23.26 15.09
CA PHE A 56 -14.31 22.36 14.22
C PHE A 56 -12.92 22.01 14.80
N ARG A 57 -12.29 22.92 15.56
CA ARG A 57 -11.11 22.63 16.35
C ARG A 57 -11.29 21.39 17.22
N SER A 58 -12.42 21.30 17.96
CA SER A 58 -12.73 20.13 18.81
C SER A 58 -12.93 18.85 17.99
N VAL A 59 -13.50 18.96 16.80
CA VAL A 59 -13.69 17.80 15.88
C VAL A 59 -12.35 17.27 15.41
N LEU A 60 -11.40 18.14 15.04
CA LEU A 60 -10.07 17.74 14.59
C LEU A 60 -9.26 17.11 15.75
N HIS A 61 -9.27 17.70 16.94
CA HIS A 61 -8.54 17.12 18.10
C HIS A 61 -9.04 15.74 18.50
N LYS A 62 -10.34 15.49 18.38
CA LYS A 62 -10.91 14.18 18.74
C LYS A 62 -10.81 13.15 17.62
N ALA A 63 -10.70 13.61 16.37
CA ALA A 63 -10.70 12.77 15.17
C ALA A 63 -11.87 11.74 15.11
N GLU A 64 -13.02 12.07 15.77
CA GLU A 64 -14.15 11.14 15.92
C GLU A 64 -15.12 11.16 14.74
N ASP A 65 -15.18 12.26 13.99
CA ASP A 65 -16.11 12.46 12.86
C ASP A 65 -15.31 12.65 11.56
N MET A 66 -14.80 11.55 11.07
CA MET A 66 -13.93 11.54 9.89
C MET A 66 -14.66 12.03 8.63
N ASP A 67 -15.96 11.73 8.50
CA ASP A 67 -16.75 12.16 7.34
C ASP A 67 -16.85 13.71 7.29
N THR A 68 -17.12 14.33 8.43
CA THR A 68 -17.13 15.80 8.54
C THR A 68 -15.75 16.39 8.29
N ILE A 69 -14.68 15.78 8.78
CA ILE A 69 -13.29 16.21 8.56
C ILE A 69 -12.96 16.13 7.07
N MET A 70 -13.27 15.03 6.41
CA MET A 70 -12.97 14.84 5.00
C MET A 70 -13.81 15.75 4.08
N ALA A 71 -15.08 16.00 4.43
CA ALA A 71 -15.91 16.97 3.70
C ALA A 71 -15.34 18.40 3.78
N TRP A 72 -14.94 18.83 4.98
CA TRP A 72 -14.27 20.12 5.19
C TRP A 72 -12.94 20.18 4.42
N PHE A 73 -12.11 19.12 4.50
CA PHE A 73 -10.83 19.06 3.80
C PHE A 73 -11.01 19.16 2.29
N LYS A 74 -11.99 18.46 1.72
CA LYS A 74 -12.34 18.55 0.31
C LYS A 74 -12.66 19.97 -0.13
N GLU A 75 -13.51 20.67 0.64
CA GLU A 75 -13.87 22.06 0.38
C GLU A 75 -12.64 22.99 0.42
N LYS A 76 -11.80 22.87 1.46
CA LYS A 76 -10.61 23.73 1.63
C LYS A 76 -9.51 23.44 0.61
N ALA A 77 -9.36 22.18 0.20
CA ALA A 77 -8.46 21.79 -0.87
C ALA A 77 -8.94 22.22 -2.25
N GLY A 78 -10.23 22.58 -2.38
CA GLY A 78 -10.85 23.01 -3.65
C GLY A 78 -10.95 21.89 -4.67
N VAL A 79 -11.12 20.62 -4.21
CA VAL A 79 -11.17 19.44 -5.08
C VAL A 79 -12.60 19.12 -5.48
N THR A 80 -12.85 18.99 -6.77
CA THR A 80 -14.15 18.60 -7.32
C THR A 80 -14.33 17.09 -7.39
N ASP A 81 -15.59 16.63 -7.50
CA ASP A 81 -15.89 15.21 -7.67
C ASP A 81 -15.34 14.66 -8.98
N GLU A 82 -15.35 15.47 -10.05
CA GLU A 82 -14.79 15.11 -11.34
C GLU A 82 -13.29 14.89 -11.27
N GLU A 83 -12.57 15.74 -10.54
CA GLU A 83 -11.12 15.58 -10.35
C GLU A 83 -10.77 14.35 -9.51
N ILE A 84 -11.60 14.01 -8.51
CA ILE A 84 -11.44 12.78 -7.72
C ILE A 84 -11.64 11.54 -8.61
N VAL A 85 -12.72 11.51 -9.39
CA VAL A 85 -13.00 10.40 -10.32
C VAL A 85 -11.87 10.24 -11.34
N ALA A 86 -11.37 11.35 -11.89
CA ALA A 86 -10.25 11.32 -12.83
C ALA A 86 -8.96 10.80 -12.18
N ALA A 87 -8.67 11.19 -10.93
CA ALA A 87 -7.53 10.69 -10.18
C ALA A 87 -7.64 9.19 -9.86
N GLU A 88 -8.83 8.72 -9.48
CA GLU A 88 -9.10 7.29 -9.27
C GLU A 88 -8.95 6.47 -10.55
N ALA A 89 -9.45 6.97 -11.68
CA ALA A 89 -9.32 6.29 -12.97
C ALA A 89 -7.84 6.14 -13.37
N LYS A 90 -7.07 7.21 -13.23
CA LYS A 90 -5.63 7.23 -13.50
C LYS A 90 -4.85 6.28 -12.59
N GLU A 91 -5.22 6.20 -11.31
CA GLU A 91 -4.59 5.26 -10.38
C GLU A 91 -4.92 3.80 -10.73
N LYS A 92 -6.17 3.50 -11.11
CA LYS A 92 -6.56 2.18 -11.58
C LYS A 92 -5.81 1.76 -12.84
N GLU A 93 -5.64 2.68 -13.79
CA GLU A 93 -4.85 2.45 -15.00
C GLU A 93 -3.38 2.16 -14.68
N TYR A 94 -2.79 2.94 -13.76
CA TYR A 94 -1.42 2.71 -13.29
C TYR A 94 -1.26 1.33 -12.63
N VAL A 95 -2.17 0.94 -11.75
CA VAL A 95 -2.17 -0.38 -11.10
C VAL A 95 -2.29 -1.51 -12.12
N ALA A 96 -3.20 -1.39 -13.08
CA ALA A 96 -3.37 -2.37 -14.14
C ALA A 96 -2.10 -2.51 -14.98
N GLY A 97 -1.43 -1.40 -15.30
CA GLY A 97 -0.13 -1.38 -16.00
C GLY A 97 0.96 -2.11 -15.20
N CYS A 98 1.05 -1.84 -13.89
CA CYS A 98 2.01 -2.52 -13.01
C CYS A 98 1.75 -4.03 -12.94
N LEU A 99 0.50 -4.46 -12.79
CA LEU A 99 0.13 -5.89 -12.75
C LEU A 99 0.47 -6.59 -14.08
N MET A 100 0.21 -5.94 -15.21
CA MET A 100 0.56 -6.47 -16.53
C MET A 100 2.07 -6.65 -16.69
N LEU A 101 2.85 -5.64 -16.31
CA LEU A 101 4.32 -5.70 -16.35
C LEU A 101 4.87 -6.76 -15.39
N ALA A 102 4.32 -6.84 -14.16
CA ALA A 102 4.68 -7.88 -13.20
C ALA A 102 4.51 -9.27 -13.79
N LYS A 103 3.33 -9.55 -14.37
CA LYS A 103 3.02 -10.83 -15.02
C LYS A 103 3.97 -11.14 -16.17
N GLN A 104 4.30 -10.14 -16.98
CA GLN A 104 5.22 -10.30 -18.11
C GLN A 104 6.64 -10.63 -17.63
N TYR A 105 7.18 -9.89 -16.65
CA TYR A 105 8.51 -10.13 -16.12
C TYR A 105 8.62 -11.47 -15.39
N LEU A 106 7.61 -11.85 -14.58
CA LEU A 106 7.57 -13.15 -13.93
C LEU A 106 7.51 -14.29 -14.94
N GLY A 107 6.73 -14.14 -16.03
CA GLY A 107 6.67 -15.11 -17.13
C GLY A 107 7.98 -15.28 -17.89
N MET A 108 8.86 -14.27 -17.89
CA MET A 108 10.22 -14.32 -18.45
C MET A 108 11.28 -14.81 -17.43
N GLY A 109 10.87 -15.15 -16.19
CA GLY A 109 11.80 -15.56 -15.15
C GLY A 109 12.52 -14.40 -14.43
N HIS A 110 12.15 -13.14 -14.72
CA HIS A 110 12.72 -11.96 -14.09
C HIS A 110 12.01 -11.65 -12.74
N CYS A 111 12.21 -12.51 -11.74
CA CYS A 111 11.51 -12.45 -10.45
C CYS A 111 11.68 -11.12 -9.72
N ILE A 112 12.89 -10.51 -9.74
CA ILE A 112 13.17 -9.23 -9.06
C ILE A 112 12.33 -8.12 -9.69
N SER A 113 12.34 -8.00 -11.02
CA SER A 113 11.57 -6.97 -11.72
C SER A 113 10.07 -7.18 -11.54
N GLY A 114 9.60 -8.42 -11.63
CA GLY A 114 8.20 -8.77 -11.39
C GLY A 114 7.75 -8.39 -10.00
N LYS A 115 8.56 -8.71 -8.97
CA LYS A 115 8.29 -8.32 -7.58
C LYS A 115 8.20 -6.81 -7.41
N THR A 116 9.12 -6.05 -8.01
CA THR A 116 9.10 -4.57 -7.93
C THR A 116 7.79 -3.99 -8.47
N TYR A 117 7.28 -4.49 -9.60
CA TYR A 117 6.00 -4.02 -10.12
C TYR A 117 4.80 -4.45 -9.26
N LEU A 118 4.85 -5.62 -8.63
CA LEU A 118 3.84 -6.01 -7.63
C LEU A 118 3.87 -5.08 -6.41
N GLU A 119 5.05 -4.73 -5.91
CA GLU A 119 5.21 -3.79 -4.78
C GLU A 119 4.64 -2.41 -5.12
N LEU A 120 4.86 -1.91 -6.34
CA LEU A 120 4.27 -0.65 -6.81
C LEU A 120 2.73 -0.70 -6.87
N ALA A 121 2.17 -1.81 -7.35
CA ALA A 121 0.71 -2.01 -7.37
C ALA A 121 0.13 -2.17 -5.96
N ALA A 122 0.82 -2.91 -5.09
CA ALA A 122 0.42 -3.12 -3.69
C ALA A 122 0.43 -1.82 -2.88
N ALA A 123 1.42 -0.94 -3.11
CA ALA A 123 1.50 0.40 -2.50
C ALA A 123 0.30 1.29 -2.88
N LYS A 124 -0.41 0.97 -3.98
CA LYS A 124 -1.66 1.60 -4.40
C LYS A 124 -2.91 0.85 -3.91
N GLY A 125 -2.74 -0.18 -3.08
CA GLY A 125 -3.83 -0.94 -2.49
C GLY A 125 -4.39 -2.05 -3.38
N SER A 126 -3.62 -2.55 -4.34
CA SER A 126 -4.02 -3.71 -5.15
C SER A 126 -3.99 -4.99 -4.32
N GLU A 127 -5.17 -5.54 -4.00
CA GLU A 127 -5.30 -6.79 -3.27
C GLU A 127 -4.66 -7.96 -4.03
N GLU A 128 -4.79 -7.98 -5.35
CA GLU A 128 -4.16 -8.98 -6.22
C GLU A 128 -2.63 -8.95 -6.10
N ALA A 129 -2.02 -7.77 -6.12
CA ALA A 129 -0.58 -7.62 -5.94
C ALA A 129 -0.12 -8.05 -4.54
N ILE A 130 -0.88 -7.67 -3.50
CA ILE A 130 -0.60 -8.06 -2.11
C ILE A 130 -0.66 -9.59 -1.95
N ALA A 131 -1.66 -10.25 -2.55
CA ALA A 131 -1.79 -11.69 -2.51
C ALA A 131 -0.63 -12.39 -3.22
N GLN A 132 -0.23 -11.91 -4.41
CA GLN A 132 0.90 -12.47 -5.16
C GLN A 132 2.23 -12.28 -4.41
N LEU A 133 2.47 -11.13 -3.76
CA LEU A 133 3.67 -10.90 -2.95
C LEU A 133 3.75 -11.88 -1.78
N LYS A 134 2.64 -12.12 -1.07
CA LYS A 134 2.56 -13.11 0.00
C LYS A 134 2.85 -14.54 -0.49
N ASP A 135 2.34 -14.91 -1.66
CA ASP A 135 2.61 -16.22 -2.26
C ASP A 135 4.09 -16.37 -2.64
N MET A 136 4.73 -15.30 -3.15
CA MET A 136 6.17 -15.30 -3.45
C MET A 136 7.03 -15.41 -2.19
N GLU A 137 6.67 -14.72 -1.11
CA GLU A 137 7.35 -14.80 0.17
C GLU A 137 7.24 -16.22 0.76
N TYR A 138 6.03 -16.79 0.79
CA TYR A 138 5.82 -18.17 1.20
C TYR A 138 6.63 -19.16 0.37
N ALA A 139 6.67 -19.01 -0.96
CA ALA A 139 7.45 -19.88 -1.84
C ALA A 139 8.95 -19.83 -1.52
N GLN A 140 9.49 -18.64 -1.24
CA GLN A 140 10.88 -18.46 -0.87
C GLN A 140 11.20 -19.11 0.49
N ASP A 141 10.31 -18.97 1.47
CA ASP A 141 10.47 -19.59 2.79
C ASP A 141 10.47 -21.12 2.69
N MET A 142 9.56 -21.68 1.89
CA MET A 142 9.51 -23.13 1.65
C MET A 142 10.77 -23.63 0.93
N TYR A 143 11.27 -22.86 -0.06
CA TYR A 143 12.52 -23.19 -0.72
C TYR A 143 13.70 -23.23 0.26
N ASN A 144 13.83 -22.19 1.09
CA ASN A 144 14.89 -22.11 2.09
C ASN A 144 14.83 -23.27 3.09
N LEU A 145 13.64 -23.68 3.53
CA LEU A 145 13.44 -24.85 4.37
C LEU A 145 13.84 -26.13 3.64
N GLY A 146 13.51 -26.27 2.37
CA GLY A 146 13.93 -27.40 1.53
C GLY A 146 15.44 -27.53 1.47
N GLU A 147 16.16 -26.46 1.21
CA GLU A 147 17.64 -26.42 1.21
C GLU A 147 18.22 -26.79 2.60
N HIS A 148 17.61 -26.28 3.67
CA HIS A 148 18.03 -26.60 5.04
C HIS A 148 17.90 -28.10 5.36
N TYR A 149 16.77 -28.72 5.05
CA TYR A 149 16.55 -30.14 5.25
C TYR A 149 17.44 -31.00 4.35
N LEU A 150 17.74 -30.55 3.13
CA LEU A 150 18.67 -31.23 2.23
C LEU A 150 20.07 -31.22 2.80
N ALA A 151 20.55 -30.13 3.36
CA ALA A 151 21.85 -30.02 4.01
C ALA A 151 21.98 -30.92 5.24
N MET A 152 20.88 -31.22 5.93
CA MET A 152 20.83 -32.18 7.05
C MET A 152 20.69 -33.64 6.59
N GLY A 153 20.61 -33.92 5.30
CA GLY A 153 20.44 -35.26 4.75
C GLY A 153 18.99 -35.80 4.81
N HIS A 154 18.00 -34.94 5.12
CA HIS A 154 16.58 -35.30 5.18
C HIS A 154 15.89 -35.16 3.83
N CYS A 155 16.27 -35.98 2.85
CA CYS A 155 15.82 -35.85 1.45
C CYS A 155 14.29 -35.90 1.28
N ILE A 156 13.54 -36.66 2.07
CA ILE A 156 12.09 -36.76 1.98
C ILE A 156 11.46 -35.43 2.40
N CYS A 157 11.88 -34.85 3.53
CA CYS A 157 11.38 -33.54 4.00
C CYS A 157 11.76 -32.45 3.02
N SER A 158 12.99 -32.41 2.54
CA SER A 158 13.47 -31.46 1.55
C SER A 158 12.60 -31.47 0.28
N LYS A 159 12.33 -32.66 -0.26
CA LYS A 159 11.46 -32.81 -1.44
C LYS A 159 10.08 -32.21 -1.21
N THR A 160 9.45 -32.51 -0.07
CA THR A 160 8.12 -31.97 0.27
C THR A 160 8.12 -30.43 0.30
N TYR A 161 9.14 -29.82 0.87
CA TYR A 161 9.25 -28.36 0.91
C TYR A 161 9.50 -27.75 -0.48
N PHE A 162 10.30 -28.39 -1.32
CA PHE A 162 10.47 -27.96 -2.73
C PHE A 162 9.18 -28.12 -3.52
N GLU A 163 8.37 -29.16 -3.28
CA GLU A 163 7.05 -29.31 -3.90
C GLU A 163 6.10 -28.18 -3.50
N LEU A 164 6.08 -27.76 -2.23
CA LEU A 164 5.29 -26.62 -1.75
C LEU A 164 5.75 -25.30 -2.38
N ALA A 165 7.05 -25.07 -2.46
CA ALA A 165 7.60 -23.88 -3.09
C ALA A 165 7.30 -23.82 -4.60
N ALA A 166 7.47 -24.94 -5.31
CA ALA A 166 7.20 -25.03 -6.74
C ALA A 166 5.71 -24.84 -7.05
N ALA A 167 4.80 -25.34 -6.20
CA ALA A 167 3.35 -25.13 -6.32
C ALA A 167 2.96 -23.63 -6.24
N LYS A 168 3.79 -22.79 -5.62
CA LYS A 168 3.64 -21.34 -5.53
C LYS A 168 4.50 -20.57 -6.55
N GLY A 169 5.08 -21.30 -7.51
CA GLY A 169 5.77 -20.72 -8.64
C GLY A 169 7.26 -20.40 -8.42
N CYS A 170 7.93 -21.04 -7.44
CA CYS A 170 9.37 -20.92 -7.27
C CYS A 170 10.10 -21.73 -8.35
N PRO A 171 10.81 -21.10 -9.32
CA PRO A 171 11.48 -21.83 -10.40
C PRO A 171 12.69 -22.61 -9.91
N GLU A 172 13.39 -22.13 -8.87
CA GLU A 172 14.52 -22.80 -8.26
C GLU A 172 14.09 -24.12 -7.61
N ALA A 173 12.93 -24.13 -6.95
CA ALA A 173 12.37 -25.33 -6.35
C ALA A 173 11.96 -26.36 -7.41
N ALA A 174 11.37 -25.90 -8.53
CA ALA A 174 11.03 -26.78 -9.65
C ALA A 174 12.29 -27.39 -10.29
N ALA A 175 13.37 -26.64 -10.42
CA ALA A 175 14.65 -27.13 -10.91
C ALA A 175 15.25 -28.18 -9.95
N LYS A 176 15.20 -27.94 -8.64
CA LYS A 176 15.66 -28.90 -7.63
C LYS A 176 14.87 -30.21 -7.66
N LEU A 177 13.55 -30.15 -7.85
CA LEU A 177 12.71 -31.35 -7.95
C LEU A 177 13.06 -32.21 -9.18
N ALA A 178 13.57 -31.62 -10.23
CA ALA A 178 14.02 -32.36 -11.41
C ALA A 178 15.30 -33.19 -11.17
N GLU A 179 16.02 -32.91 -10.07
CA GLU A 179 17.22 -33.65 -9.66
C GLU A 179 16.90 -34.87 -8.77
N TYR A 180 15.65 -35.00 -8.27
CA TYR A 180 15.17 -36.10 -7.42
C TYR A 180 14.63 -37.29 -8.24
#